data_7f098c5b3ffe3decc52dd8823cd6fc24
#
_entry.id   7f098c5b3ffe3decc52dd8823cd6fc24
#
_cell.length_a   1.000
_cell.length_b   1.000
_cell.length_c   1.000
_cell.angle_alpha   90.00
_cell.angle_beta   90.00
_cell.angle_gamma   90.00
#
_symmetry.space_group_name_H-M   'P 1'
#
loop_
_entity.id
_entity.type
_entity.pdbx_description
1 polymer ?
#
loop_
_entity_poly.entity_id
_entity_poly.type
_entity_poly.pdbx_seq_one_letter_code
_entity_poly.pdbx_strand_id
1 'polypeptide(L)'
;MDNFFPNQNCNCPPQNDITVGVILNINRQNRSFTTISNGNPFSIIQFNVPTNAFIFDRFGRPMDFNRLTQGMRVWIRHANFMTYSIPPQTTAYEIRVR
;
A
#
# COMPACT_ATOMS: atom_id res chain seq x y z
N MET A 1 -0.37 32.55 16.21
CA MET A 1 -0.48 32.42 15.61
C MET A 1 -0.85 31.98 14.90
N ASP A 2 -0.76 31.81 15.13
CA ASP A 2 -0.98 31.44 14.50
C ASP A 2 -1.25 30.98 13.83
N ASN A 3 -1.12 30.96 14.19
CA ASN A 3 -1.28 30.57 13.61
C ASN A 3 -1.57 30.20 12.96
N PHE A 4 -1.50 30.20 13.28
CA PHE A 4 -1.65 29.79 12.76
C PHE A 4 -1.66 29.25 12.26
N PHE A 5 -1.57 29.11 12.62
CA PHE A 5 -1.56 28.43 12.32
C PHE A 5 -1.50 27.73 12.05
N PRO A 6 -1.53 27.82 12.15
CA PRO A 6 -1.37 26.95 12.01
C PRO A 6 -1.52 26.16 11.70
N ASN A 7 -1.54 26.30 12.06
CA ASN A 7 -1.46 25.46 11.79
C ASN A 7 -1.35 24.77 11.46
N GLN A 8 -1.06 24.88 11.73
CA GLN A 8 -0.88 24.28 11.58
C GLN A 8 -0.63 23.50 11.65
N ASN A 9 -0.10 23.71 12.36
CA ASN A 9 0.25 22.97 12.36
C ASN A 9 0.04 21.94 12.32
N CYS A 10 0.87 22.07 12.37
CA CYS A 10 -0.04 21.01 12.20
C CYS A 10 0.46 19.65 12.69
N ASN A 11 -0.16 19.09 13.65
CA ASN A 11 0.12 17.73 14.07
C ASN A 11 -0.60 16.73 13.18
N CYS A 12 -0.62 17.01 11.91
CA CYS A 12 -1.22 16.07 10.98
C CYS A 12 -0.38 14.81 10.97
N PRO A 13 -0.97 13.61 11.15
CA PRO A 13 -0.22 12.40 10.95
C PRO A 13 0.28 12.34 9.51
N PRO A 14 1.33 11.57 9.23
CA PRO A 14 1.77 11.40 7.86
C PRO A 14 0.59 11.07 6.98
N GLN A 15 0.49 11.75 5.86
CA GLN A 15 -0.61 11.51 4.93
C GLN A 15 -0.47 10.13 4.35
N ASN A 16 -1.47 9.31 4.56
CA ASN A 16 -1.53 7.96 4.00
C ASN A 16 -2.73 7.85 3.08
N ASP A 17 -2.54 7.14 1.99
CA ASP A 17 -3.63 6.79 1.10
C ASP A 17 -3.98 5.32 1.26
N ILE A 18 -5.15 4.96 0.81
CA ILE A 18 -5.65 3.59 0.87
C ILE A 18 -6.01 3.15 -0.53
N THR A 19 -5.55 1.97 -0.90
CA THR A 19 -5.92 1.33 -2.16
C THR A 19 -6.48 -0.04 -1.87
N VAL A 20 -7.55 -0.39 -2.56
CA VAL A 20 -8.16 -1.72 -2.51
C VAL A 20 -8.05 -2.32 -3.91
N GLY A 21 -7.54 -3.53 -4.00
CA GLY A 21 -7.36 -4.16 -5.30
C GLY A 21 -7.06 -5.64 -5.18
N VAL A 22 -6.68 -6.21 -6.32
CA VAL A 22 -6.33 -7.62 -6.44
C VAL A 22 -4.87 -7.72 -6.84
N ILE A 23 -4.14 -8.63 -6.20
CA ILE A 23 -2.72 -8.83 -6.50
C ILE A 23 -2.59 -9.47 -7.88
N LEU A 24 -1.85 -8.81 -8.77
CA LEU A 24 -1.56 -9.31 -10.12
C LEU A 24 -0.27 -10.11 -10.16
N ASN A 25 0.81 -9.54 -9.63
CA ASN A 25 2.13 -10.14 -9.66
C ASN A 25 2.84 -9.87 -8.35
N ILE A 26 3.73 -10.80 -7.98
CA ILE A 26 4.55 -10.66 -6.78
C ILE A 26 6.00 -10.87 -7.16
N ASN A 27 6.86 -9.96 -6.70
CA ASN A 27 8.30 -10.11 -6.79
C ASN A 27 8.84 -10.34 -5.39
N ARG A 28 9.16 -11.59 -5.08
CA ARG A 28 9.56 -11.97 -3.73
C ARG A 28 10.95 -11.49 -3.38
N GLN A 29 11.83 -11.38 -4.36
CA GLN A 29 13.19 -10.88 -4.13
C GLN A 29 13.19 -9.42 -3.70
N ASN A 30 12.35 -8.61 -4.33
CA ASN A 30 12.30 -7.17 -4.06
C ASN A 30 11.25 -6.81 -3.03
N ARG A 31 10.51 -7.78 -2.49
CA ARG A 31 9.39 -7.54 -1.58
C ARG A 31 8.44 -6.51 -2.16
N SER A 32 7.94 -6.79 -3.33
CA SER A 32 7.00 -5.91 -4.02
C SER A 32 5.91 -6.71 -4.71
N PHE A 33 4.79 -6.06 -4.97
CA PHE A 33 3.73 -6.65 -5.77
C PHE A 33 2.96 -5.56 -6.48
N THR A 34 2.24 -5.95 -7.52
CA THR A 34 1.37 -5.04 -8.25
C THR A 34 -0.07 -5.42 -8.01
N THR A 35 -0.93 -4.42 -8.00
CA THR A 35 -2.38 -4.62 -7.87
C THR A 35 -3.11 -3.95 -9.01
N ILE A 36 -4.33 -4.42 -9.23
CA ILE A 36 -5.27 -3.80 -10.15
C ILE A 36 -6.56 -3.56 -9.38
N SER A 37 -7.19 -2.42 -9.60
CA SER A 37 -8.44 -2.04 -8.94
C SER A 37 -9.58 -2.05 -9.94
N ASN A 38 -10.66 -2.76 -9.61
CA ASN A 38 -11.86 -2.81 -10.44
C ASN A 38 -11.60 -3.27 -11.89
N GLY A 39 -10.56 -4.09 -12.09
CA GLY A 39 -10.21 -4.56 -13.42
C GLY A 39 -9.70 -3.49 -14.37
N ASN A 40 -9.43 -2.28 -13.88
CA ASN A 40 -9.00 -1.17 -14.71
C ASN A 40 -7.48 -1.22 -14.93
N PRO A 41 -7.01 -1.46 -16.17
CA PRO A 41 -5.57 -1.57 -16.43
C PRO A 41 -4.80 -0.28 -16.15
N PHE A 42 -5.47 0.86 -16.08
CA PHE A 42 -4.82 2.12 -15.73
C PHE A 42 -4.66 2.32 -14.21
N SER A 43 -5.18 1.39 -13.41
CA SER A 43 -5.07 1.45 -11.96
C SER A 43 -3.96 0.57 -11.40
N ILE A 44 -3.07 0.05 -12.24
CA ILE A 44 -2.00 -0.82 -11.79
C ILE A 44 -0.97 0.00 -11.02
N ILE A 45 -0.69 -0.44 -9.80
CA ILE A 45 0.26 0.21 -8.90
C ILE A 45 1.19 -0.85 -8.34
N GLN A 46 2.48 -0.55 -8.27
CA GLN A 46 3.43 -1.40 -7.59
C GLN A 46 3.63 -0.92 -6.16
N PHE A 47 3.50 -1.84 -5.22
CA PHE A 47 3.71 -1.56 -3.80
C PHE A 47 5.01 -2.21 -3.37
N ASN A 48 5.92 -1.39 -2.85
CA ASN A 48 7.14 -1.86 -2.24
C ASN A 48 6.87 -2.05 -0.75
N VAL A 49 7.19 -3.23 -0.22
CA VAL A 49 6.80 -3.64 1.13
C VAL A 49 8.04 -3.74 1.99
N PRO A 50 8.35 -2.72 2.82
CA PRO A 50 9.51 -2.79 3.69
C PRO A 50 9.32 -3.90 4.74
N THR A 51 10.44 -4.32 5.33
CA THR A 51 10.40 -5.41 6.30
C THR A 51 9.62 -5.08 7.56
N ASN A 52 9.44 -3.79 7.85
CA ASN A 52 8.67 -3.35 9.02
C ASN A 52 7.19 -3.07 8.70
N ALA A 53 6.74 -3.36 7.50
CA ALA A 53 5.32 -3.19 7.16
C ALA A 53 4.49 -4.25 7.90
N PHE A 54 3.26 -3.88 8.22
CA PHE A 54 2.32 -4.79 8.87
C PHE A 54 1.50 -5.51 7.80
N ILE A 55 1.44 -6.84 7.90
CA ILE A 55 0.66 -7.66 6.98
C ILE A 55 -0.26 -8.55 7.81
N PHE A 56 -1.55 -8.52 7.51
CA PHE A 56 -2.56 -9.29 8.25
C PHE A 56 -3.38 -10.12 7.28
N ASP A 57 -3.73 -11.33 7.71
CA ASP A 57 -4.64 -12.16 6.95
C ASP A 57 -6.10 -11.68 7.12
N ARG A 58 -7.02 -12.38 6.47
CA ARG A 58 -8.44 -12.00 6.49
C ARG A 58 -9.06 -12.08 7.89
N PHE A 59 -8.41 -12.76 8.82
CA PHE A 59 -8.86 -12.90 10.19
C PHE A 59 -8.16 -11.93 11.15
N GLY A 60 -7.32 -11.05 10.60
CA GLY A 60 -6.60 -10.05 11.41
C GLY A 60 -5.34 -10.58 12.07
N ARG A 61 -4.85 -11.74 11.67
CA ARG A 61 -3.62 -12.32 12.22
C ARG A 61 -2.42 -11.89 11.39
N PRO A 62 -1.26 -11.67 12.03
CA PRO A 62 -0.05 -11.36 11.27
C PRO A 62 0.28 -12.48 10.28
N MET A 63 0.76 -12.10 9.11
CA MET A 63 1.22 -13.07 8.12
C MET A 63 2.46 -12.55 7.42
N ASP A 64 3.24 -13.49 6.85
CA ASP A 64 4.44 -13.17 6.12
C ASP A 64 4.12 -12.66 4.73
N PHE A 65 5.00 -11.78 4.22
CA PHE A 65 4.94 -11.34 2.85
C PHE A 65 4.92 -12.54 1.88
N ASN A 66 5.68 -13.59 2.20
CA ASN A 66 5.79 -14.76 1.32
C ASN A 66 4.48 -15.55 1.20
N ARG A 67 3.50 -15.26 2.03
CA ARG A 67 2.19 -15.92 1.94
C ARG A 67 1.21 -15.16 1.07
N LEU A 68 1.56 -13.96 0.63
CA LEU A 68 0.75 -13.24 -0.34
C LEU A 68 0.84 -13.95 -1.68
N THR A 69 -0.28 -14.09 -2.37
CA THR A 69 -0.35 -14.77 -3.64
C THR A 69 -1.17 -13.98 -4.65
N GLN A 70 -0.94 -14.28 -5.91
CA GLN A 70 -1.72 -13.75 -7.01
C GLN A 70 -3.21 -14.02 -6.79
N GLY A 71 -4.05 -13.05 -7.12
CA GLY A 71 -5.49 -13.20 -7.00
C GLY A 71 -6.07 -12.82 -5.67
N MET A 72 -5.24 -12.60 -4.66
CA MET A 72 -5.75 -12.16 -3.36
C MET A 72 -6.27 -10.74 -3.43
N ARG A 73 -7.39 -10.50 -2.76
CA ARG A 73 -7.93 -9.15 -2.60
C ARG A 73 -7.29 -8.55 -1.38
N VAL A 74 -6.79 -7.33 -1.52
CA VAL A 74 -6.04 -6.67 -0.45
C VAL A 74 -6.51 -5.24 -0.26
N TRP A 75 -6.43 -4.81 0.98
CA TRP A 75 -6.58 -3.42 1.41
C TRP A 75 -5.19 -2.96 1.83
N ILE A 76 -4.73 -1.82 1.30
CA ILE A 76 -3.37 -1.37 1.50
C ILE A 76 -3.37 0.07 1.95
N ARG A 77 -2.74 0.34 3.09
CA ARG A 77 -2.44 1.70 3.53
C ARG A 77 -1.00 2.00 3.11
N HIS A 78 -0.81 3.05 2.35
CA HIS A 78 0.47 3.34 1.72
C HIS A 78 0.78 4.83 1.73
N ALA A 79 2.01 5.19 1.32
CA ALA A 79 2.42 6.57 1.20
C ALA A 79 1.54 7.30 0.18
N ASN A 80 1.36 8.60 0.39
CA ASN A 80 0.50 9.40 -0.49
C ASN A 80 1.22 9.91 -1.74
N PHE A 81 2.47 9.55 -1.93
CA PHE A 81 3.20 9.90 -3.14
C PHE A 81 3.49 8.66 -3.95
N MET A 82 3.62 8.83 -5.26
CA MET A 82 3.98 7.76 -6.17
C MET A 82 5.03 8.26 -7.13
N THR A 83 5.89 7.34 -7.61
CA THR A 83 6.84 7.69 -8.66
C THR A 83 6.12 7.86 -9.98
N TYR A 84 6.78 8.53 -10.92
CA TYR A 84 6.24 8.70 -12.28
C TYR A 84 6.59 7.54 -13.21
N SER A 85 6.98 6.41 -12.65
CA SER A 85 7.27 5.21 -13.42
C SER A 85 5.98 4.54 -13.93
N ILE A 86 6.13 3.54 -14.80
CA ILE A 86 5.03 2.73 -15.30
C ILE A 86 5.35 1.27 -14.99
N PRO A 87 4.62 0.65 -14.04
CA PRO A 87 3.55 1.25 -13.23
C PRO A 87 4.12 2.20 -12.18
N PRO A 88 3.31 3.15 -11.68
CA PRO A 88 3.74 3.98 -10.57
C PRO A 88 3.99 3.12 -9.33
N GLN A 89 4.92 3.57 -8.48
CA GLN A 89 5.34 2.82 -7.30
C GLN A 89 5.15 3.66 -6.05
N THR A 90 4.77 3.00 -4.97
CA THR A 90 4.68 3.63 -3.66
C THR A 90 5.07 2.61 -2.59
N THR A 91 5.19 3.08 -1.35
CA THR A 91 5.56 2.24 -0.22
C THR A 91 4.32 1.84 0.57
N ALA A 92 4.16 0.55 0.80
CA ALA A 92 3.07 0.04 1.62
C ALA A 92 3.47 0.01 3.08
N TYR A 93 2.58 0.47 3.96
CA TYR A 93 2.80 0.44 5.41
C TYR A 93 2.01 -0.67 6.07
N GLU A 94 0.82 -0.95 5.56
CA GLU A 94 -0.04 -1.99 6.13
C GLU A 94 -0.82 -2.65 5.00
N ILE A 95 -0.89 -3.97 5.04
CA ILE A 95 -1.59 -4.77 4.05
C ILE A 95 -2.54 -5.69 4.79
N ARG A 96 -3.80 -5.71 4.37
CA ARG A 96 -4.79 -6.63 4.93
C ARG A 96 -5.41 -7.43 3.80
N VAL A 97 -5.35 -8.75 3.92
CA VAL A 97 -6.03 -9.65 2.98
C VAL A 97 -7.52 -9.62 3.28
N ARG A 98 -8.32 -9.52 2.22
CA ARG A 98 -9.77 -9.39 2.33
C ARG A 98 -10.47 -10.68 1.98
#